data_32007a4cfbae5bc155d06404bcf20a3c
#
_entry.id   32007a4cfbae5bc155d06404bcf20a3c
#
_cell.length_a   1.000
_cell.length_b   1.000
_cell.length_c   1.000
_cell.angle_alpha   90.00
_cell.angle_beta   90.00
_cell.angle_gamma   90.00
#
_symmetry.space_group_name_H-M   'P 1'
#
loop_
_entity.id
_entity.type
_entity.pdbx_description
1 polymer ?
#
loop_
_entity_poly.entity_id
_entity_poly.type
_entity_poly.pdbx_seq_one_letter_code
_entity_poly.pdbx_strand_id
1 'polypeptide(L)'
;MIFHDPIQAANETAALLKQKGADIVVAISHLGYTAQDKKDVTDPQIATASSDIDIIIGGHSHTVINPDSIDNNPLSTLQYQVKNKDGKNVLIAQTGMSGAYLGCITIEPRN
;
A
#
# COMPACT_ATOMS: atom_id res chain seq x y z
N MET A 1 -20.87 14.98 7.91
CA MET A 1 -20.06 13.88 7.30
C MET A 1 -19.22 13.24 8.40
N ILE A 2 -19.26 11.92 8.49
CA ILE A 2 -18.51 11.18 9.51
C ILE A 2 -17.28 10.57 8.83
N PHE A 3 -16.09 10.90 9.34
CA PHE A 3 -14.85 10.27 8.90
C PHE A 3 -14.45 9.19 9.90
N HIS A 4 -14.22 7.98 9.41
CA HIS A 4 -13.72 6.88 10.22
C HIS A 4 -12.20 6.88 10.23
N ASP A 5 -11.61 6.30 11.27
CA ASP A 5 -10.17 6.05 11.30
C ASP A 5 -9.79 5.16 10.10
N PRO A 6 -8.91 5.61 9.20
CA PRO A 6 -8.56 4.82 8.01
C PRO A 6 -7.91 3.48 8.34
N ILE A 7 -7.12 3.39 9.41
CA ILE A 7 -6.50 2.12 9.82
C ILE A 7 -7.57 1.13 10.27
N GLN A 8 -8.49 1.56 11.11
CA GLN A 8 -9.57 0.70 11.58
C GLN A 8 -10.47 0.27 10.43
N ALA A 9 -10.89 1.21 9.58
CA ALA A 9 -11.76 0.91 8.45
C ALA A 9 -11.10 -0.07 7.47
N ALA A 10 -9.81 0.12 7.18
CA ALA A 10 -9.07 -0.77 6.30
C ALA A 10 -9.00 -2.19 6.88
N ASN A 11 -8.69 -2.33 8.16
CA ASN A 11 -8.59 -3.63 8.81
C ASN A 11 -9.93 -4.36 8.88
N GLU A 12 -11.00 -3.65 9.24
CA GLU A 12 -12.34 -4.25 9.30
C GLU A 12 -12.80 -4.74 7.93
N THR A 13 -12.60 -3.92 6.89
CA THR A 13 -12.98 -4.28 5.54
C THR A 13 -12.15 -5.43 4.99
N ALA A 14 -10.84 -5.42 5.22
CA ALA A 14 -9.96 -6.50 4.78
C ALA A 14 -10.32 -7.82 5.45
N ALA A 15 -10.59 -7.81 6.77
CA ALA A 15 -11.02 -9.00 7.50
C ALA A 15 -12.33 -9.55 6.94
N LEU A 16 -13.29 -8.68 6.63
CA LEU A 16 -14.56 -9.08 6.05
C LEU A 16 -14.37 -9.72 4.68
N LEU A 17 -13.50 -9.18 3.83
CA LEU A 17 -13.22 -9.75 2.52
C LEU A 17 -12.58 -11.13 2.62
N LYS A 18 -11.63 -11.31 3.53
CA LYS A 18 -11.02 -12.63 3.78
C LYS A 18 -12.06 -13.63 4.29
N GLN A 19 -12.95 -13.19 5.18
CA GLN A 19 -14.05 -14.04 5.67
C GLN A 19 -14.99 -14.47 4.55
N LYS A 20 -15.19 -13.62 3.54
CA LYS A 20 -16.03 -13.92 2.38
C LYS A 20 -15.32 -14.75 1.32
N GLY A 21 -14.07 -15.14 1.54
CA GLY A 21 -13.34 -16.05 0.66
C GLY A 21 -12.32 -15.39 -0.25
N ALA A 22 -11.97 -14.11 -0.03
CA ALA A 22 -10.92 -13.47 -0.81
C ALA A 22 -9.56 -14.09 -0.50
N ASP A 23 -8.84 -14.48 -1.52
CA ASP A 23 -7.48 -15.00 -1.39
C ASP A 23 -6.47 -13.88 -1.26
N ILE A 24 -6.71 -12.77 -1.93
CA ILE A 24 -5.85 -11.59 -1.95
C ILE A 24 -6.71 -10.35 -1.75
N VAL A 25 -6.28 -9.47 -0.86
CA VAL A 25 -6.95 -8.19 -0.61
C VAL A 25 -6.04 -7.05 -1.10
N VAL A 26 -6.56 -6.26 -2.02
CA VAL A 26 -5.89 -5.10 -2.59
C VAL A 26 -6.58 -3.84 -2.09
N ALA A 27 -5.83 -2.96 -1.46
CA ALA A 27 -6.32 -1.65 -1.06
C ALA A 27 -5.93 -0.62 -2.12
N ILE A 28 -6.92 0.11 -2.63
CA ILE A 28 -6.69 1.25 -3.51
C ILE A 28 -6.76 2.50 -2.64
N SER A 29 -5.67 3.23 -2.56
CA SER A 29 -5.49 4.31 -1.59
C SER A 29 -5.13 5.62 -2.28
N HIS A 30 -5.49 6.73 -1.65
CA HIS A 30 -5.01 8.07 -2.01
C HIS A 30 -4.48 8.81 -0.78
N LEU A 31 -3.96 8.06 0.19
CA LEU A 31 -3.42 8.63 1.43
C LEU A 31 -2.00 9.18 1.27
N GLY A 32 -1.24 8.58 0.38
CA GLY A 32 0.16 8.93 0.14
C GLY A 32 1.14 7.99 0.83
N TYR A 33 2.35 7.96 0.29
CA TYR A 33 3.47 7.22 0.87
C TYR A 33 4.13 8.02 2.00
N THR A 34 4.16 9.35 1.85
CA THR A 34 4.71 10.28 2.84
C THR A 34 3.64 11.22 3.35
N ALA A 35 3.70 11.56 4.63
CA ALA A 35 2.77 12.50 5.25
C ALA A 35 3.16 13.95 4.90
N GLN A 36 2.16 14.78 4.58
CA GLN A 36 2.34 16.23 4.44
C GLN A 36 2.13 16.94 5.80
N ASP A 37 1.30 16.36 6.65
CA ASP A 37 1.03 16.82 8.01
C ASP A 37 1.24 15.65 8.98
N LYS A 38 1.61 15.94 10.22
CA LYS A 38 1.80 14.93 11.27
C LYS A 38 0.54 14.11 11.57
N LYS A 39 -0.65 14.65 11.22
CA LYS A 39 -1.93 13.97 11.41
C LYS A 39 -2.27 13.01 10.28
N ASP A 40 -1.55 13.09 9.17
CA ASP A 40 -1.86 12.28 8.00
C ASP A 40 -1.48 10.83 8.24
N VAL A 41 -2.38 9.93 7.87
CA VAL A 41 -2.12 8.49 7.83
C VAL A 41 -1.59 8.16 6.44
N THR A 42 -0.51 7.42 6.39
CA THR A 42 0.17 7.06 5.13
C THR A 42 -0.03 5.59 4.79
N ASP A 43 0.24 5.22 3.54
CA ASP A 43 0.17 3.82 3.10
C ASP A 43 1.10 2.90 3.90
N PRO A 44 2.37 3.27 4.21
CA PRO A 44 3.19 2.44 5.09
C PRO A 44 2.62 2.26 6.50
N GLN A 45 1.92 3.26 7.03
CA GLN A 45 1.27 3.14 8.35
C GLN A 45 0.09 2.16 8.29
N ILE A 46 -0.72 2.21 7.22
CA ILE A 46 -1.78 1.24 6.99
C ILE A 46 -1.18 -0.17 6.90
N ALA A 47 -0.13 -0.34 6.12
CA ALA A 47 0.52 -1.64 5.94
C ALA A 47 1.03 -2.20 7.27
N THR A 48 1.74 -1.40 8.04
CA THR A 48 2.32 -1.82 9.32
C THR A 48 1.25 -2.25 10.33
N ALA A 49 0.12 -1.54 10.35
CA ALA A 49 -0.98 -1.78 11.30
C ALA A 49 -1.99 -2.83 10.80
N SER A 50 -1.81 -3.37 9.59
CA SER A 50 -2.77 -4.29 8.97
C SER A 50 -2.50 -5.75 9.29
N SER A 51 -3.49 -6.60 9.04
CA SER A 51 -3.38 -8.07 9.13
C SER A 51 -3.69 -8.76 7.81
N ASP A 52 -4.68 -8.28 7.10
CA ASP A 52 -5.29 -9.00 5.97
C ASP A 52 -5.13 -8.29 4.63
N ILE A 53 -4.42 -7.17 4.59
CA ILE A 53 -4.12 -6.46 3.34
C ILE A 53 -2.83 -7.03 2.75
N ASP A 54 -2.89 -7.43 1.49
CA ASP A 54 -1.74 -8.00 0.78
C ASP A 54 -1.01 -6.97 -0.07
N ILE A 55 -1.76 -6.07 -0.71
CA ILE A 55 -1.22 -5.08 -1.64
C ILE A 55 -1.91 -3.74 -1.39
N ILE A 56 -1.14 -2.65 -1.42
CA ILE A 56 -1.65 -1.29 -1.42
C ILE A 56 -1.19 -0.60 -2.70
N ILE A 57 -2.15 -0.12 -3.49
CA ILE A 57 -1.88 0.71 -4.67
C ILE A 57 -2.22 2.14 -4.28
N GLY A 58 -1.20 2.98 -4.16
CA GLY A 58 -1.32 4.32 -3.61
C GLY A 58 -1.23 5.44 -4.63
N GLY A 59 -1.42 6.66 -4.14
CA GLY A 59 -1.31 7.90 -4.89
C GLY A 59 -1.04 9.07 -3.96
N HIS A 60 -1.45 10.26 -4.35
CA HIS A 60 -1.42 11.52 -3.61
C HIS A 60 -0.03 12.15 -3.46
N SER A 61 0.96 11.44 -2.93
CA SER A 61 2.30 11.99 -2.68
C SER A 61 3.19 12.03 -3.93
N HIS A 62 2.69 11.57 -5.08
CA HIS A 62 3.41 11.51 -6.36
C HIS A 62 4.74 10.73 -6.26
N THR A 63 4.77 9.74 -5.38
CA THR A 63 5.95 8.94 -5.10
C THR A 63 6.14 7.89 -6.20
N VAL A 64 7.37 7.71 -6.66
CA VAL A 64 7.71 6.61 -7.57
C VAL A 64 8.40 5.53 -6.74
N ILE A 65 7.76 4.39 -6.61
CA ILE A 65 8.32 3.24 -5.93
C ILE A 65 8.76 2.24 -7.00
N ASN A 66 10.06 2.09 -7.17
CA ASN A 66 10.63 1.20 -8.17
C ASN A 66 11.67 0.29 -7.52
N PRO A 67 11.32 -0.98 -7.26
CA PRO A 67 12.25 -1.93 -6.65
C PRO A 67 13.44 -2.28 -7.54
N ASP A 68 13.25 -2.18 -8.87
CA ASP A 68 14.27 -2.54 -9.86
C ASP A 68 14.94 -1.30 -10.47
N SER A 69 15.14 -0.26 -9.68
CA SER A 69 15.64 1.02 -10.17
C SER A 69 16.92 0.86 -11.02
N ILE A 70 16.78 1.17 -12.29
CA ILE A 70 17.88 1.19 -13.24
C ILE A 70 18.66 2.51 -13.13
N ASP A 71 18.01 3.53 -12.58
CA ASP A 71 18.50 4.90 -12.56
C ASP A 71 18.86 5.31 -11.14
N ASN A 72 19.95 5.12 -10.59
CA ASN A 72 20.43 5.62 -9.28
C ASN A 72 19.57 6.71 -8.62
N ASN A 73 18.24 6.59 -8.76
CA ASN A 73 17.28 7.53 -8.21
C ASN A 73 17.18 7.31 -6.70
N PRO A 74 17.37 8.35 -5.87
CA PRO A 74 17.22 8.21 -4.41
C PRO A 74 15.86 7.66 -3.99
N LEU A 75 14.82 7.75 -4.84
CA LEU A 75 13.52 7.15 -4.61
C LEU A 75 13.55 5.62 -4.69
N SER A 76 14.58 5.04 -5.26
CA SER A 76 14.74 3.58 -5.31
C SER A 76 15.01 2.96 -3.94
N THR A 77 15.32 3.76 -2.94
CA THR A 77 15.51 3.29 -1.56
C THR A 77 14.20 3.16 -0.78
N LEU A 78 13.09 3.60 -1.36
CA LEU A 78 11.79 3.49 -0.73
C LEU A 78 11.35 2.03 -0.63
N GLN A 79 10.80 1.68 0.50
CA GLN A 79 10.36 0.30 0.73
C GLN A 79 9.08 0.02 -0.03
N TYR A 80 9.13 -0.92 -0.95
CA TYR A 80 7.95 -1.42 -1.64
C TYR A 80 7.32 -2.61 -0.90
N GLN A 81 7.99 -3.15 0.10
CA GLN A 81 7.45 -4.18 0.99
C GLN A 81 7.60 -3.74 2.43
N VAL A 82 6.49 -3.78 3.15
CA VAL A 82 6.44 -3.41 4.56
C VAL A 82 5.83 -4.57 5.33
N LYS A 83 6.42 -4.93 6.46
CA LYS A 83 5.86 -6.00 7.29
C LYS A 83 4.66 -5.48 8.08
N ASN A 84 3.57 -6.25 8.02
CA ASN A 84 2.39 -5.97 8.83
C ASN A 84 2.58 -6.43 10.28
N LYS A 85 1.56 -6.27 11.12
CA LYS A 85 1.63 -6.62 12.53
C LYS A 85 1.83 -8.13 12.78
N ASP A 86 1.56 -8.98 11.79
CA ASP A 86 1.76 -10.43 11.87
C ASP A 86 3.07 -10.89 11.21
N GLY A 87 3.92 -9.95 10.80
CA GLY A 87 5.21 -10.22 10.19
C GLY A 87 5.14 -10.61 8.71
N LYS A 88 3.99 -10.48 8.07
CA LYS A 88 3.81 -10.74 6.64
C LYS A 88 4.10 -9.51 5.81
N ASN A 89 4.64 -9.69 4.61
CA ASN A 89 4.93 -8.59 3.71
C ASN A 89 3.65 -8.04 3.08
N VAL A 90 3.51 -6.72 3.10
CA VAL A 90 2.52 -5.98 2.33
C VAL A 90 3.25 -5.23 1.23
N LEU A 91 2.84 -5.44 -0.02
CA LEU A 91 3.41 -4.74 -1.16
C LEU A 91 2.76 -3.35 -1.27
N ILE A 92 3.59 -2.31 -1.41
CA ILE A 92 3.11 -0.96 -1.64
C ILE A 92 3.61 -0.51 -3.01
N ALA A 93 2.70 -0.04 -3.86
CA ALA A 93 3.01 0.44 -5.20
C ALA A 93 2.47 1.85 -5.40
N GLN A 94 3.28 2.69 -6.02
CA GLN A 94 2.87 4.02 -6.47
C GLN A 94 3.73 4.42 -7.65
N THR A 95 3.15 5.05 -8.66
CA THR A 95 3.80 5.30 -9.95
C THR A 95 3.94 6.79 -10.27
N GLY A 96 4.05 7.63 -9.27
CA GLY A 96 4.27 9.06 -9.48
C GLY A 96 3.01 9.82 -9.84
N MET A 97 3.08 10.64 -10.88
CA MET A 97 1.99 11.53 -11.27
C MET A 97 1.84 11.61 -12.78
N SER A 98 0.69 12.12 -13.21
CA SER A 98 0.40 12.53 -14.60
C SER A 98 0.57 11.42 -15.65
N GLY A 99 0.44 10.16 -15.23
CA GLY A 99 0.53 9.02 -16.17
C GLY A 99 1.92 8.82 -16.77
N ALA A 100 2.97 9.31 -16.12
CA ALA A 100 4.35 9.19 -16.62
C ALA A 100 4.85 7.74 -16.60
N TYR A 101 4.33 6.91 -15.69
CA TYR A 101 4.76 5.52 -15.52
C TYR A 101 3.56 4.59 -15.45
N LEU A 102 3.75 3.37 -15.91
CA LEU A 102 2.79 2.27 -15.76
C LEU A 102 3.40 1.24 -14.80
N GLY A 103 2.69 0.96 -13.71
CA GLY A 103 3.08 -0.08 -12.77
C GLY A 103 2.54 -1.44 -13.18
N CYS A 104 3.33 -2.48 -12.97
CA CYS A 104 2.90 -3.85 -13.18
C CYS A 104 3.22 -4.68 -11.95
N ILE A 105 2.20 -5.35 -11.42
CA ILE A 105 2.33 -6.25 -10.28
C ILE A 105 1.91 -7.64 -10.73
N THR A 106 2.82 -8.60 -10.60
CA THR A 106 2.52 -9.99 -10.92
C THR A 106 2.29 -10.76 -9.62
N ILE A 107 1.17 -11.46 -9.57
CA ILE A 107 0.78 -12.26 -8.42
C ILE A 107 0.79 -13.73 -8.84
N GLU A 108 1.58 -14.54 -8.13
CA GLU A 108 1.60 -15.99 -8.36
C GLU A 108 0.73 -16.68 -7.31
N PRO A 109 -0.30 -17.45 -7.74
CA PRO A 109 -1.11 -18.17 -6.77
C PRO A 109 -0.28 -19.28 -6.11
N ARG A 110 -0.53 -19.49 -4.83
CA ARG A 110 0.07 -20.62 -4.11
C ARG A 110 -0.65 -21.91 -4.48
N ASN A 111 0.13 -22.92 -4.76
CA ASN A 111 -0.40 -24.27 -4.93
C ASN A 111 -0.57 -24.95 -3.58
#